data_bcff092e785bf2869c023725d1f13d2b
#
_entry.id   bcff092e785bf2869c023725d1f13d2b
#
_cell.length_a   1.000
_cell.length_b   1.000
_cell.length_c   1.000
_cell.angle_alpha   90.00
_cell.angle_beta   90.00
_cell.angle_gamma   90.00
#
_symmetry.space_group_name_H-M   'P 1'
#
loop_
_entity.id
_entity.type
_entity.pdbx_description
1 polymer ?
#
loop_
_entity_poly.entity_id
_entity_poly.type
_entity_poly.pdbx_seq_one_letter_code
_entity_poly.pdbx_strand_id
1 'polypeptide(L)'
;MTELPADLGAAVRRLAEGRQGLSDSSQRISEHYRQRGASRQVIGGADDAIAYALSRMPATYAAVSAVLEEVQVRAPGFAPRTLLDAGAGPGTAAWAVAEAFEGIASTLMDHNRSFLELA
;
A
#
# COMPACT_ATOMS: atom_id res chain seq x y z
N MET A 1 7.14 12.24 10.28
CA MET A 1 6.26 11.30 9.54
C MET A 1 7.11 10.12 9.09
N THR A 2 6.63 8.92 9.28
CA THR A 2 7.35 7.72 8.86
C THR A 2 7.35 7.60 7.33
N GLU A 3 8.54 7.45 6.76
CA GLU A 3 8.72 7.28 5.32
C GLU A 3 8.65 5.80 4.93
N LEU A 4 8.40 5.53 3.65
CA LEU A 4 8.51 4.17 3.12
C LEU A 4 9.93 3.61 3.36
N PRO A 5 10.07 2.31 3.64
CA PRO A 5 11.38 1.67 3.59
C PRO A 5 12.09 1.99 2.28
N ALA A 6 13.39 2.25 2.34
CA ALA A 6 14.14 2.77 1.19
C ALA A 6 14.13 1.82 -0.01
N ASP A 7 14.18 0.53 0.24
CA ASP A 7 14.10 -0.53 -0.78
C ASP A 7 12.72 -0.62 -1.43
N LEU A 8 11.64 -0.49 -0.64
CA LEU A 8 10.27 -0.44 -1.14
C LEU A 8 10.06 0.81 -2.00
N GLY A 9 10.46 1.97 -1.49
CA GLY A 9 10.37 3.23 -2.23
C GLY A 9 11.15 3.19 -3.56
N ALA A 10 12.33 2.59 -3.56
CA ALA A 10 13.13 2.39 -4.76
C ALA A 10 12.48 1.41 -5.74
N ALA A 11 11.88 0.32 -5.23
CA ALA A 11 11.19 -0.66 -6.06
C ALA A 11 9.98 -0.04 -6.77
N VAL A 12 9.15 0.72 -6.06
CA VAL A 12 7.98 1.39 -6.65
C VAL A 12 8.42 2.40 -7.72
N ARG A 13 9.48 3.18 -7.47
CA ARG A 13 10.02 4.11 -8.47
C ARG A 13 10.54 3.38 -9.71
N ARG A 14 11.23 2.25 -9.55
CA ARG A 14 11.70 1.44 -10.69
C ARG A 14 10.56 0.92 -11.55
N LEU A 15 9.45 0.53 -10.95
CA LEU A 15 8.26 0.10 -11.70
C LEU A 15 7.67 1.22 -12.55
N ALA A 16 7.85 2.47 -12.16
CA ALA A 16 7.36 3.63 -12.90
C ALA A 16 8.29 4.06 -14.04
N GLU A 17 9.55 3.63 -14.04
CA GLU A 17 10.53 4.01 -15.06
C GLU A 17 10.09 3.59 -16.47
N GLY A 18 10.17 4.53 -17.41
CA GLY A 18 9.81 4.30 -18.80
C GLY A 18 8.31 4.17 -19.09
N ARG A 19 7.45 4.32 -18.09
CA ARG A 19 6.00 4.29 -18.29
C ARG A 19 5.46 5.68 -18.56
N GLN A 20 4.65 5.80 -19.62
CA GLN A 20 3.94 7.04 -19.97
C GLN A 20 2.50 6.96 -19.43
N GLY A 21 1.88 8.12 -19.20
CA GLY A 21 0.47 8.18 -18.77
C GLY A 21 0.24 8.00 -17.28
N LEU A 22 1.27 7.81 -16.45
CA LEU A 22 1.12 7.69 -15.00
C LEU A 22 0.55 8.95 -14.36
N SER A 23 0.88 10.13 -14.89
CA SER A 23 0.32 11.40 -14.41
C SER A 23 -1.19 11.47 -14.61
N ASP A 24 -1.68 11.05 -15.77
CA ASP A 24 -3.11 11.03 -16.09
C ASP A 24 -3.84 9.99 -15.23
N SER A 25 -3.25 8.83 -15.06
CA SER A 25 -3.76 7.79 -14.16
C SER A 25 -3.84 8.28 -12.72
N SER A 26 -2.80 8.94 -12.24
CA SER A 26 -2.76 9.50 -10.87
C SER A 26 -3.84 10.56 -10.66
N GLN A 27 -4.02 11.45 -11.62
CA GLN A 27 -5.04 12.49 -11.59
C GLN A 27 -6.45 11.92 -11.57
N ARG A 28 -6.73 10.96 -12.45
CA ARG A 28 -8.02 10.26 -12.54
C ARG A 28 -8.33 9.49 -11.24
N ILE A 29 -7.36 8.80 -10.67
CA ILE A 29 -7.50 8.07 -9.40
C ILE A 29 -7.80 9.03 -8.26
N SER A 30 -7.05 10.12 -8.14
CA SER A 30 -7.23 11.12 -7.08
C SER A 30 -8.60 11.77 -7.14
N GLU A 31 -9.09 12.08 -8.34
CA GLU A 31 -10.42 12.65 -8.54
C GLU A 31 -11.52 11.64 -8.16
N HIS A 32 -11.37 10.38 -8.55
CA HIS A 32 -12.31 9.32 -8.21
C HIS A 32 -12.41 9.11 -6.69
N TYR A 33 -11.30 9.07 -5.96
CA TYR A 33 -11.30 8.95 -4.51
C TYR A 33 -11.91 10.16 -3.81
N ARG A 34 -11.72 11.36 -4.35
CA ARG A 34 -12.42 12.55 -3.84
C ARG A 34 -13.95 12.42 -3.96
N GLN A 35 -14.44 11.72 -4.96
CA GLN A 35 -15.85 11.41 -5.16
C GLN A 35 -16.32 10.18 -4.39
N ARG A 36 -15.47 9.61 -3.52
CA ARG A 36 -15.73 8.43 -2.69
C ARG A 36 -16.06 7.16 -3.49
N GLY A 37 -15.45 7.00 -4.65
CA GLY A 37 -15.57 5.78 -5.45
C GLY A 37 -14.74 4.61 -4.92
N ALA A 38 -15.10 3.38 -5.31
CA ALA A 38 -14.33 2.19 -5.00
C ALA A 38 -13.17 1.99 -5.99
N SER A 39 -12.04 1.46 -5.52
CA SER A 39 -10.84 1.21 -6.35
C SER A 39 -11.11 0.31 -7.56
N ARG A 40 -12.07 -0.61 -7.43
CA ARG A 40 -12.50 -1.51 -8.51
C ARG A 40 -12.95 -0.77 -9.78
N GLN A 41 -13.53 0.42 -9.62
CA GLN A 41 -14.07 1.21 -10.73
C GLN A 41 -13.02 2.06 -11.42
N VAL A 42 -11.88 2.35 -10.76
CA VAL A 42 -10.88 3.30 -11.24
C VAL A 42 -9.53 2.65 -11.58
N ILE A 43 -9.16 1.59 -10.89
CA ILE A 43 -7.90 0.89 -11.14
C ILE A 43 -8.13 -0.18 -12.21
N GLY A 44 -7.82 0.16 -13.46
CA GLY A 44 -8.10 -0.68 -14.63
C GLY A 44 -6.94 -1.55 -15.10
N GLY A 45 -5.72 -1.32 -14.63
CA GLY A 45 -4.55 -2.05 -15.09
C GLY A 45 -3.28 -1.75 -14.30
N ALA A 46 -2.15 -2.28 -14.78
CA ALA A 46 -0.85 -2.15 -14.12
C ALA A 46 -0.40 -0.70 -13.94
N ASP A 47 -0.59 0.16 -14.94
CA ASP A 47 -0.21 1.57 -14.84
C ASP A 47 -1.02 2.31 -13.78
N ASP A 48 -2.30 2.04 -13.67
CA ASP A 48 -3.15 2.60 -12.64
C ASP A 48 -2.71 2.13 -11.24
N ALA A 49 -2.40 0.86 -11.08
CA ALA A 49 -1.90 0.31 -9.81
C ALA A 49 -0.56 0.96 -9.40
N ILE A 50 0.36 1.14 -10.33
CA ILE A 50 1.65 1.81 -10.08
C ILE A 50 1.46 3.28 -9.75
N ALA A 51 0.61 4.00 -10.48
CA ALA A 51 0.30 5.40 -10.20
C ALA A 51 -0.33 5.56 -8.80
N TYR A 52 -1.23 4.65 -8.40
CA TYR A 52 -1.79 4.61 -7.05
C TYR A 52 -0.69 4.40 -6.02
N ALA A 53 0.18 3.40 -6.23
CA ALA A 53 1.28 3.11 -5.32
C ALA A 53 2.19 4.33 -5.11
N LEU A 54 2.61 4.98 -6.19
CA LEU A 54 3.46 6.17 -6.13
C LEU A 54 2.82 7.31 -5.34
N SER A 55 1.52 7.55 -5.54
CA SER A 55 0.83 8.70 -4.96
C SER A 55 0.25 8.44 -3.57
N ARG A 56 -0.11 7.20 -3.25
CA ARG A 56 -0.86 6.88 -2.03
C ARG A 56 -0.10 6.07 -0.99
N MET A 57 0.83 5.20 -1.40
CA MET A 57 1.55 4.35 -0.45
C MET A 57 2.27 5.14 0.65
N PRO A 58 2.97 6.25 0.36
CA PRO A 58 3.70 6.96 1.42
C PRO A 58 2.81 7.42 2.57
N ALA A 59 1.68 8.03 2.27
CA ALA A 59 0.75 8.52 3.29
C ALA A 59 0.05 7.37 4.03
N THR A 60 -0.36 6.33 3.32
CA THR A 60 -1.00 5.15 3.92
C THR A 60 -0.02 4.39 4.81
N TYR A 61 1.22 4.22 4.36
CA TYR A 61 2.27 3.59 5.15
C TYR A 61 2.52 4.36 6.46
N ALA A 62 2.66 5.67 6.37
CA ALA A 62 2.87 6.52 7.55
C ALA A 62 1.71 6.40 8.55
N ALA A 63 0.47 6.41 8.07
CA ALA A 63 -0.71 6.29 8.91
C ALA A 63 -0.79 4.92 9.60
N VAL A 64 -0.58 3.83 8.88
CA VAL A 64 -0.59 2.48 9.44
C VAL A 64 0.56 2.30 10.44
N SER A 65 1.76 2.77 10.11
CA SER A 65 2.92 2.70 11.01
C SER A 65 2.66 3.42 12.32
N ALA A 66 2.06 4.60 12.29
CA ALA A 66 1.70 5.35 13.50
C ALA A 66 0.72 4.57 14.40
N VAL A 67 -0.26 3.90 13.80
CA VAL A 67 -1.19 3.04 14.55
C VAL A 67 -0.46 1.85 15.17
N LEU A 68 0.44 1.21 14.43
CA LEU A 68 1.20 0.06 14.92
C LEU A 68 2.15 0.45 16.07
N GLU A 69 2.77 1.62 16.00
CA GLU A 69 3.58 2.18 17.10
C GLU A 69 2.73 2.33 18.37
N GLU A 70 1.51 2.86 18.27
CA GLU A 70 0.58 2.94 19.39
C GLU A 70 0.19 1.56 19.94
N VAL A 71 -0.02 0.57 19.07
CA VAL A 71 -0.28 -0.81 19.49
C VAL A 71 0.89 -1.37 20.29
N GLN A 72 2.11 -1.17 19.83
CA GLN A 72 3.32 -1.63 20.53
C GLN A 72 3.47 -0.98 21.90
N VAL A 73 3.16 0.30 22.03
CA VAL A 73 3.21 1.03 23.30
C VAL A 73 2.13 0.55 24.26
N ARG A 74 0.90 0.37 23.78
CA ARG A 74 -0.25 0.00 24.64
C ARG A 74 -0.35 -1.49 24.94
N ALA A 75 0.23 -2.32 24.08
CA ALA A 75 0.21 -3.78 24.23
C ALA A 75 1.62 -4.35 23.96
N PRO A 76 2.60 -4.07 24.83
CA PRO A 76 4.01 -4.45 24.59
C PRO A 76 4.24 -5.97 24.52
N GLY A 77 3.31 -6.77 25.01
CA GLY A 77 3.36 -8.24 24.90
C GLY A 77 2.68 -8.79 23.64
N PHE A 78 2.10 -7.95 22.81
CA PHE A 78 1.46 -8.38 21.57
C PHE A 78 2.50 -8.76 20.52
N ALA A 79 2.54 -10.03 20.17
CA ALA A 79 3.51 -10.59 19.23
C ALA A 79 2.78 -11.43 18.16
N PRO A 80 2.15 -10.78 17.18
CA PRO A 80 1.41 -11.48 16.14
C PRO A 80 2.34 -12.29 15.24
N ARG A 81 1.84 -13.40 14.70
CA ARG A 81 2.56 -14.27 13.77
C ARG A 81 1.95 -14.29 12.38
N THR A 82 0.70 -13.91 12.28
CA THR A 82 -0.04 -13.92 11.01
C THR A 82 -0.74 -12.59 10.80
N LEU A 83 -0.87 -12.22 9.54
CA LEU A 83 -1.64 -11.07 9.09
C LEU A 83 -2.61 -11.51 8.00
N LEU A 84 -3.87 -11.11 8.12
CA LEU A 84 -4.81 -11.12 7.00
C LEU A 84 -5.12 -9.66 6.65
N ASP A 85 -4.72 -9.25 5.45
CA ASP A 85 -4.97 -7.92 4.91
C ASP A 85 -6.09 -7.99 3.87
N ALA A 86 -7.29 -7.67 4.30
CA ALA A 86 -8.48 -7.68 3.43
C ALA A 86 -8.65 -6.30 2.77
N GLY A 87 -8.70 -6.28 1.44
CA GLY A 87 -8.63 -5.04 0.68
C GLY A 87 -7.20 -4.47 0.65
N ALA A 88 -6.23 -5.35 0.47
CA ALA A 88 -4.81 -5.05 0.64
C ALA A 88 -4.28 -3.96 -0.30
N GLY A 89 -4.89 -3.76 -1.47
CA GLY A 89 -4.34 -2.87 -2.48
C GLY A 89 -2.92 -3.30 -2.86
N PRO A 90 -1.96 -2.37 -2.96
CA PRO A 90 -0.58 -2.69 -3.29
C PRO A 90 0.23 -3.27 -2.11
N GLY A 91 -0.41 -3.65 -1.01
CA GLY A 91 0.24 -4.29 0.13
C GLY A 91 0.86 -3.34 1.16
N THR A 92 0.47 -2.09 1.18
CA THR A 92 1.08 -1.06 2.05
C THR A 92 1.02 -1.42 3.53
N ALA A 93 -0.15 -1.87 4.01
CA ALA A 93 -0.31 -2.26 5.42
C ALA A 93 0.52 -3.50 5.76
N ALA A 94 0.62 -4.46 4.85
CA ALA A 94 1.46 -5.65 5.03
C ALA A 94 2.95 -5.28 5.18
N TRP A 95 3.44 -4.32 4.40
CA TRP A 95 4.79 -3.78 4.56
C TRP A 95 5.00 -3.13 5.92
N ALA A 96 4.06 -2.30 6.36
CA ALA A 96 4.14 -1.65 7.68
C ALA A 96 4.13 -2.67 8.83
N VAL A 97 3.32 -3.71 8.74
CA VAL A 97 3.26 -4.78 9.74
C VAL A 97 4.56 -5.59 9.76
N ALA A 98 5.14 -5.89 8.59
CA ALA A 98 6.41 -6.62 8.49
C ALA A 98 7.58 -5.84 9.11
N GLU A 99 7.58 -4.51 9.01
CA GLU A 99 8.55 -3.64 9.68
C GLU A 99 8.34 -3.57 11.21
N ALA A 100 7.08 -3.61 11.65
CA ALA A 100 6.74 -3.47 13.06
C ALA A 100 6.93 -4.79 13.85
N PHE A 101 6.73 -5.94 13.22
CA PHE A 101 6.75 -7.25 13.85
C PHE A 101 7.56 -8.26 13.03
N GLU A 102 8.46 -8.96 13.68
CA GLU A 102 9.28 -10.00 13.03
C GLU A 102 8.48 -11.28 12.74
N GLY A 103 8.82 -11.94 11.65
CA GLY A 103 8.34 -13.29 11.35
C GLY A 103 6.85 -13.41 10.99
N ILE A 104 6.25 -12.33 10.50
CA ILE A 104 4.84 -12.33 10.08
C ILE A 104 4.65 -13.12 8.79
N ALA A 105 3.69 -14.05 8.80
CA ALA A 105 3.16 -14.68 7.59
C ALA A 105 1.93 -13.91 7.14
N SER A 106 2.02 -13.23 6.01
CA SER A 106 0.96 -12.35 5.50
C SER A 106 0.14 -13.04 4.41
N THR A 107 -1.18 -12.85 4.49
CA THR A 107 -2.12 -13.20 3.43
C THR A 107 -2.82 -11.92 2.97
N LEU A 108 -2.67 -11.58 1.70
CA LEU A 108 -3.25 -10.39 1.12
C LEU A 108 -4.44 -10.78 0.25
N MET A 109 -5.55 -10.09 0.43
CA MET A 109 -6.77 -10.27 -0.36
C MET A 109 -7.20 -8.93 -0.95
N ASP A 110 -7.43 -8.92 -2.25
CA ASP A 110 -8.02 -7.78 -2.94
C ASP A 110 -8.83 -8.26 -4.14
N HIS A 111 -9.91 -7.56 -4.45
CA HIS A 111 -10.71 -7.85 -5.64
C HIS A 111 -10.02 -7.33 -6.92
N ASN A 112 -9.00 -6.50 -6.80
CA ASN A 112 -8.28 -5.92 -7.91
C ASN A 112 -6.98 -6.69 -8.17
N ARG A 113 -6.97 -7.46 -9.25
CA ARG A 113 -5.85 -8.31 -9.62
C ARG A 113 -4.56 -7.51 -9.88
N SER A 114 -4.67 -6.32 -10.46
CA SER A 114 -3.50 -5.48 -10.74
C SER A 114 -2.77 -5.07 -9.47
N PHE A 115 -3.48 -4.86 -8.37
CA PHE A 115 -2.87 -4.62 -7.07
C PHE A 115 -2.16 -5.86 -6.52
N LEU A 116 -2.79 -7.04 -6.61
CA LEU A 116 -2.19 -8.27 -6.11
C LEU A 116 -0.92 -8.66 -6.89
N GLU A 117 -0.86 -8.35 -8.16
CA GLU A 117 0.34 -8.57 -8.98
C GLU A 117 1.48 -7.60 -8.63
N LEU A 118 1.14 -6.46 -8.02
CA LEU A 118 2.11 -5.44 -7.58
C LEU A 118 2.62 -5.69 -6.14
N ALA A 119 1.80 -6.26 -5.29
CA ALA A 119 2.02 -6.40 -3.84
C ALA A 119 3.17 -7.36 -3.42
#